data_854c925ca1b0ba86c0707d2288cb81cb
#
_entry.id   854c925ca1b0ba86c0707d2288cb81cb
#
_cell.length_a   1.000
_cell.length_b   1.000
_cell.length_c   1.000
_cell.angle_alpha   90.00
_cell.angle_beta   90.00
_cell.angle_gamma   90.00
#
_symmetry.space_group_name_H-M   'P 1'
#
loop_
_entity.id
_entity.type
_entity.pdbx_description
1 polymer ?
#
loop_
_entity_poly.entity_id
_entity_poly.type
_entity_poly.pdbx_seq_one_letter_code
_entity_poly.pdbx_strand_id
1 'polypeptide(L)' 'MELQNQLKQMAAKAALEYVVEGEYLGVGTGTTVGFFITELATSGKKVKGCVSSSEATTRQLLAYGIPVCNLNDIVD' A
#
# COMPACT_ATOMS: atom_id res chain seq x y z
N MET A 1 -4.15 -5.38 22.29
CA MET A 1 -3.48 -4.30 21.68
C MET A 1 -2.27 -4.70 20.86
N GLU A 2 -1.20 -5.09 21.52
CA GLU A 2 -0.01 -5.50 20.78
C GLU A 2 -0.26 -6.72 19.91
N LEU A 3 -1.05 -7.67 20.41
CA LEU A 3 -1.38 -8.85 19.66
C LEU A 3 -2.14 -8.51 18.37
N GLN A 4 -3.10 -7.59 18.47
CA GLN A 4 -3.85 -7.15 17.30
C GLN A 4 -2.95 -6.49 16.27
N ASN A 5 -2.01 -5.67 16.72
CA ASN A 5 -1.07 -5.01 15.82
C ASN A 5 -0.15 -6.02 15.15
N GLN A 6 0.29 -7.03 15.88
CA GLN A 6 1.09 -8.10 15.32
C GLN A 6 0.35 -8.88 14.25
N LEU A 7 -0.93 -9.17 14.48
CA LEU A 7 -1.75 -9.87 13.49
C LEU A 7 -1.93 -9.04 12.24
N LYS A 8 -2.14 -7.74 12.40
CA LYS A 8 -2.28 -6.84 11.26
C LYS A 8 -0.98 -6.74 10.47
N GLN A 9 0.15 -6.69 11.16
CA GLN A 9 1.45 -6.68 10.51
C GLN A 9 1.70 -7.96 9.73
N MET A 10 1.37 -9.10 10.32
CA MET A 10 1.52 -10.39 9.65
C MET A 10 0.65 -10.47 8.41
N ALA A 11 -0.59 -9.98 8.49
CA ALA A 11 -1.49 -9.95 7.35
C ALA A 11 -0.94 -9.04 6.26
N ALA A 12 -0.38 -7.90 6.65
CA ALA A 12 0.21 -6.96 5.70
C ALA A 12 1.41 -7.58 4.97
N LYS A 13 2.26 -8.28 5.69
CA LYS A 13 3.41 -8.95 5.10
C LYS A 13 2.97 -10.06 4.15
N ALA A 14 1.96 -10.82 4.53
CA ALA A 14 1.42 -11.87 3.66
C ALA A 14 0.82 -11.27 2.39
N ALA A 15 0.10 -10.17 2.53
CA ALA A 15 -0.49 -9.49 1.37
C ALA A 15 0.58 -8.96 0.43
N LEU A 16 1.74 -8.59 0.96
CA LEU A 16 2.84 -8.08 0.15
C LEU A 16 3.33 -9.09 -0.88
N GLU A 17 3.20 -10.36 -0.61
CA GLU A 17 3.60 -11.42 -1.53
C GLU A 17 2.77 -11.41 -2.81
N TYR A 18 1.58 -10.86 -2.75
CA TYR A 18 0.69 -10.76 -3.92
C TYR A 18 0.92 -9.50 -4.73
N VAL A 19 1.82 -8.62 -4.28
CA VAL A 19 2.14 -7.40 -5.03
C VAL A 19 3.01 -7.77 -6.22
N VAL A 20 2.56 -7.35 -7.40
CA VAL A 20 3.30 -7.57 -8.65
C VAL A 20 4.11 -6.32 -8.96
N GLU A 21 5.42 -6.44 -8.97
CA GLU A 21 6.29 -5.30 -9.28
C GLU A 21 6.07 -4.84 -10.71
N GLY A 22 6.12 -3.53 -10.89
CA GLY A 22 5.93 -2.94 -12.22
C GLY A 22 4.48 -2.78 -12.63
N GLU A 23 3.54 -3.17 -11.76
CA GLU A 23 2.12 -3.04 -12.02
C GLU A 23 1.48 -2.03 -11.08
N TYR A 24 0.24 -1.64 -11.41
CA TYR A 24 -0.53 -0.76 -10.54
C TYR A 24 -1.10 -1.55 -9.37
N LEU A 25 -1.21 -0.90 -8.24
CA LEU A 25 -1.71 -1.53 -7.02
C LEU A 25 -2.87 -0.71 -6.46
N GLY A 26 -4.00 -1.35 -6.23
CA GLY A 26 -5.13 -0.74 -5.54
C GLY A 26 -4.93 -0.83 -4.04
N VAL A 27 -5.10 0.28 -3.34
CA VAL A 27 -4.91 0.35 -1.90
C VAL A 27 -6.20 0.85 -1.26
N GLY A 28 -6.71 0.08 -0.30
CA GLY A 28 -7.92 0.45 0.41
C GLY A 28 -7.69 1.45 1.53
N THR A 29 -8.56 1.40 2.53
CA THR A 29 -8.48 2.28 3.69
C THR A 29 -8.47 1.44 4.96
N GLY A 30 -8.15 2.10 6.08
CA GLY A 30 -8.17 1.46 7.39
C GLY A 30 -6.78 1.26 7.97
N THR A 31 -6.73 0.79 9.21
CA THR A 31 -5.45 0.65 9.92
C THR A 31 -4.55 -0.43 9.34
N THR A 32 -5.15 -1.51 8.83
CA THR A 32 -4.37 -2.59 8.21
C THR A 32 -3.63 -2.09 6.97
N VAL A 33 -4.24 -1.16 6.24
CA VAL A 33 -3.62 -0.57 5.06
C VAL A 33 -2.35 0.21 5.45
N GLY A 34 -2.39 0.90 6.60
CA GLY A 34 -1.20 1.59 7.08
C GLY A 34 -0.02 0.66 7.28
N PHE A 35 -0.26 -0.49 7.88
CA PHE A 35 0.79 -1.49 8.05
C PHE A 35 1.29 -2.02 6.72
N PHE A 36 0.37 -2.23 5.78
CA PHE A 36 0.74 -2.71 4.46
C PHE A 36 1.64 -1.71 3.72
N ILE A 37 1.31 -0.43 3.79
CA ILE A 37 2.11 0.62 3.14
C ILE A 37 3.52 0.65 3.72
N THR A 38 3.63 0.54 5.05
CA THR A 38 4.93 0.51 5.71
C THR A 38 5.76 -0.69 5.24
N GLU A 39 5.14 -1.86 5.17
CA GLU A 39 5.83 -3.06 4.71
C GLU A 39 6.23 -2.94 3.25
N LEU A 40 5.38 -2.37 2.42
CA LEU A 40 5.68 -2.15 1.01
C LEU A 40 6.90 -1.23 0.87
N ALA A 41 6.94 -0.15 1.65
CA ALA A 41 8.04 0.81 1.59
C ALA A 41 9.36 0.18 2.00
N THR A 42 9.34 -0.70 3.00
CA THR A 42 10.57 -1.33 3.50
C THR A 42 11.00 -2.54 2.69
N SER A 43 10.11 -3.12 1.92
CA SER A 43 10.40 -4.33 1.14
C SER A 43 11.29 -4.06 -0.07
N GLY A 44 11.29 -2.83 -0.54
CA GLY A 44 12.00 -2.50 -1.78
C GLY A 44 11.26 -2.87 -3.05
N LYS A 45 10.08 -3.45 -2.94
CA LYS A 45 9.25 -3.72 -4.12
C LYS A 45 8.81 -2.42 -4.76
N LYS A 46 8.87 -2.36 -6.07
CA LYS A 46 8.49 -1.15 -6.81
C LYS A 46 7.25 -1.41 -7.63
N VAL A 47 6.25 -0.59 -7.39
CA VAL A 47 5.01 -0.63 -8.17
C VAL A 47 4.99 0.56 -9.13
N LYS A 48 4.22 0.41 -10.20
CA LYS A 48 4.08 1.47 -11.19
C LYS A 48 3.33 2.67 -10.61
N GLY A 49 2.40 2.40 -9.73
CA GLY A 49 1.65 3.42 -9.02
C GLY A 49 0.60 2.79 -8.14
N CYS A 50 0.14 3.54 -7.17
CA CYS A 50 -0.93 3.08 -6.28
C CYS A 50 -2.18 3.90 -6.51
N VAL A 51 -3.33 3.23 -6.54
CA VAL A 51 -4.62 3.90 -6.57
C VAL A 51 -5.18 3.84 -5.16
N SER A 52 -5.43 5.02 -4.59
CA SER A 52 -5.92 5.13 -3.23
C SER A 52 -7.31 5.76 -3.23
N SER A 53 -8.18 5.27 -2.34
CA SER A 53 -9.53 5.81 -2.19
C SER A 53 -9.64 6.80 -1.04
N SER A 54 -8.54 7.15 -0.40
CA SER A 54 -8.55 7.98 0.80
C SER A 54 -7.39 8.97 0.76
N GLU A 55 -7.65 10.21 1.21
CA GLU A 55 -6.60 11.21 1.30
C GLU A 55 -5.52 10.82 2.30
N ALA A 56 -5.92 10.23 3.42
CA ALA A 56 -4.97 9.80 4.44
C ALA A 56 -4.01 8.75 3.87
N THR A 57 -4.55 7.79 3.13
CA THR A 57 -3.75 6.76 2.50
C THR A 57 -2.83 7.36 1.44
N THR A 58 -3.33 8.30 0.66
CA THR A 58 -2.54 8.99 -0.36
C THR A 58 -1.35 9.72 0.28
N ARG A 59 -1.60 10.43 1.36
CA ARG A 59 -0.53 11.14 2.07
C ARG A 59 0.52 10.19 2.59
N GLN A 60 0.10 9.06 3.13
CA GLN A 60 1.03 8.06 3.66
C GLN A 60 1.89 7.47 2.54
N LEU A 61 1.28 7.15 1.41
CA LEU A 61 2.01 6.64 0.26
C LEU A 61 3.06 7.64 -0.22
N LEU A 62 2.67 8.90 -0.34
CA LEU A 62 3.59 9.94 -0.78
C LEU A 62 4.71 10.17 0.22
N ALA A 63 4.40 10.06 1.51
CA ALA A 63 5.42 10.23 2.56
C ALA A 63 6.52 9.17 2.46
N TYR A 64 6.19 8.00 1.96
CA TYR A 64 7.16 6.92 1.74
C TYR A 64 7.77 6.96 0.34
N GLY A 65 7.42 7.95 -0.46
CA GLY A 65 7.93 8.04 -1.82
C GLY A 65 7.31 7.06 -2.79
N ILE A 66 6.16 6.52 -2.46
CA ILE A 66 5.45 5.59 -3.32
C ILE A 66 4.57 6.39 -4.28
N PRO A 67 4.67 6.17 -5.61
CA PRO A 67 3.87 6.94 -6.55
C PRO A 67 2.37 6.64 -6.40
N VAL A 68 1.57 7.70 -6.50
CA VAL A 68 0.11 7.60 -6.41
C VAL A 68 -0.48 8.06 -7.73
N CYS A 69 -1.42 7.28 -8.25
CA CYS A 69 -2.07 7.57 -9.52
C CYS A 69 -3.58 7.68 -9.32
N ASN A 70 -4.21 8.48 -10.17
CA ASN A 70 -5.65 8.49 -10.27
C ASN A 70 -6.12 7.32 -11.11
N LEU A 71 -7.33 6.86 -10.81
CA LEU A 71 -7.91 5.78 -11.60
C LEU A 71 -7.99 6.18 -13.07
N ASN A 72 -8.23 7.45 -13.35
CA ASN A 72 -8.33 7.94 -14.72
C ASN A 72 -7.00 7.85 -15.48
N ASP A 73 -5.90 7.88 -14.77
CA ASP A 73 -4.57 7.80 -15.39
C ASP A 73 -4.22 6.37 -15.82
N ILE A 74 -4.98 5.40 -15.34
CA ILE A 74 -4.71 3.98 -15.60
C ILE A 74 -5.52 3.46 -16.78
N VAL A 75 -6.58 4.16 -17.11
CA VAL A 75 -7.47 3.75 -18.20
C VAL A 75 -6.79 3.97 -19.54
N ASP A 76 -6.74 2.93 -20.30
CA ASP A 76 -6.20 2.98 -21.67
C ASP A 76 -7.26 3.41 -22.68
#